data_3d7a364abe23f4bda60b637bc5544343
#
_entry.id   3d7a364abe23f4bda60b637bc5544343
#
_cell.length_a   1.000
_cell.length_b   1.000
_cell.length_c   1.000
_cell.angle_alpha   90.00
_cell.angle_beta   90.00
_cell.angle_gamma   90.00
#
_symmetry.space_group_name_H-M   'P 1'
#
loop_
_entity.id
_entity.type
_entity.pdbx_description
1 polymer ?
#
loop_
_entity_poly.entity_id
_entity_poly.type
_entity_poly.pdbx_seq_one_letter_code
_entity_poly.pdbx_strand_id
1 'polypeptide(L)'
;MCFFLCQPFFFYDSAPLFIPLLIIATYGATYFALYEDIEQLEWFMLFIVPVLLSVSWYLFYFLFPGRWLTRVPFVAGYAVSMYAVLLASNIFNVGVEKNLQLYRAGFSVNYFFQTVVFFLFSNVISSFRWGFLANGLIFGVLTFVMALQLLWSIKLDLHIRKEVRQNALYTAIIVGEGALLLSLLPIPSSIYALTVAVLYYCVAGLMYHHLDERLFQSAMREYLVILGVIGILLFLSLSW
;
A
#
# COMPACT_ATOMS: atom_id res chain seq x y z
N MET A 1 -19.46 -5.09 -3.01
CA MET A 1 -20.06 -4.85 -1.69
C MET A 1 -20.81 -6.07 -1.15
N CYS A 2 -21.63 -6.78 -1.91
CA CYS A 2 -22.29 -8.03 -1.47
C CYS A 2 -21.32 -9.15 -1.05
N PHE A 3 -20.12 -9.19 -1.59
CA PHE A 3 -19.14 -10.24 -1.34
C PHE A 3 -18.68 -10.32 0.14
N PHE A 4 -18.58 -9.21 0.82
CA PHE A 4 -18.17 -9.15 2.23
C PHE A 4 -19.30 -9.51 3.22
N LEU A 5 -20.56 -9.42 2.79
CA LEU A 5 -21.72 -9.68 3.64
C LEU A 5 -22.20 -11.12 3.62
N CYS A 6 -21.86 -11.90 2.57
CA CYS A 6 -22.35 -13.25 2.36
C CYS A 6 -21.47 -14.37 2.93
N GLN A 7 -20.37 -14.06 3.61
CA GLN A 7 -19.43 -15.07 4.11
C GLN A 7 -19.61 -15.39 5.61
N PRO A 8 -20.28 -16.43 6.03
CA PRO A 8 -19.94 -16.98 7.33
C PRO A 8 -19.46 -18.42 7.37
N PHE A 9 -19.66 -19.31 6.44
CA PHE A 9 -19.43 -20.73 6.76
C PHE A 9 -18.77 -21.62 5.70
N PHE A 10 -18.69 -21.22 4.43
CA PHE A 10 -18.32 -22.17 3.35
C PHE A 10 -16.93 -21.98 2.72
N PHE A 11 -16.12 -20.96 3.09
CA PHE A 11 -15.09 -20.46 2.18
C PHE A 11 -13.64 -20.45 2.69
N TYR A 12 -13.31 -21.09 3.79
CA TYR A 12 -11.89 -21.11 4.23
C TYR A 12 -11.00 -21.86 3.24
N ASP A 13 -11.47 -22.97 2.67
CA ASP A 13 -10.71 -23.76 1.68
C ASP A 13 -10.71 -23.14 0.28
N SER A 14 -11.70 -22.34 -0.05
CA SER A 14 -11.85 -21.69 -1.37
C SER A 14 -11.42 -20.21 -1.38
N ALA A 15 -11.03 -19.65 -0.23
CA ALA A 15 -10.58 -18.26 -0.12
C ALA A 15 -9.52 -17.84 -1.16
N PRO A 16 -8.47 -18.65 -1.45
CA PRO A 16 -7.47 -18.29 -2.45
C PRO A 16 -8.04 -18.23 -3.88
N LEU A 17 -9.11 -18.98 -4.19
CA LEU A 17 -9.74 -18.96 -5.51
C LEU A 17 -10.50 -17.64 -5.78
N PHE A 18 -10.94 -16.96 -4.74
CA PHE A 18 -11.63 -15.67 -4.88
C PHE A 18 -10.69 -14.48 -5.12
N ILE A 19 -9.39 -14.60 -4.82
CA ILE A 19 -8.43 -13.53 -5.05
C ILE A 19 -8.33 -13.16 -6.55
N PRO A 20 -8.13 -14.11 -7.49
CA PRO A 20 -8.13 -13.78 -8.91
C PRO A 20 -9.45 -13.15 -9.40
N LEU A 21 -10.58 -13.65 -8.91
CA LEU A 21 -11.89 -13.10 -9.25
C LEU A 21 -12.03 -11.65 -8.74
N LEU A 22 -11.58 -11.39 -7.52
CA LEU A 22 -11.57 -10.05 -6.92
C LEU A 22 -10.68 -9.09 -7.72
N ILE A 23 -9.49 -9.54 -8.13
CA ILE A 23 -8.58 -8.75 -8.96
C ILE A 23 -9.25 -8.38 -10.28
N ILE A 24 -9.84 -9.34 -10.99
CA ILE A 24 -10.53 -9.11 -12.26
C ILE A 24 -11.72 -8.16 -12.07
N ALA A 25 -12.54 -8.39 -11.04
CA ALA A 25 -13.69 -7.54 -10.74
C ALA A 25 -13.29 -6.11 -10.40
N THR A 26 -12.25 -5.94 -9.56
CA THR A 26 -11.75 -4.61 -9.19
C THR A 26 -11.12 -3.90 -10.37
N TYR A 27 -10.35 -4.62 -11.17
CA TYR A 27 -9.76 -4.10 -12.38
C TYR A 27 -10.84 -3.59 -13.36
N GLY A 28 -11.88 -4.42 -13.63
CA GLY A 28 -13.00 -4.03 -14.47
C GLY A 28 -13.78 -2.83 -13.91
N ALA A 29 -14.07 -2.82 -12.59
CA ALA A 29 -14.75 -1.71 -11.94
C ALA A 29 -13.94 -0.41 -12.02
N THR A 30 -12.63 -0.47 -11.82
CA THR A 30 -11.71 0.68 -11.93
C THR A 30 -11.66 1.18 -13.39
N TYR A 31 -11.62 0.26 -14.35
CA TYR A 31 -11.67 0.60 -15.77
C TYR A 31 -12.94 1.40 -16.11
N PHE A 32 -14.11 0.90 -15.70
CA PHE A 32 -15.37 1.61 -15.94
C PHE A 32 -15.44 2.97 -15.22
N ALA A 33 -14.82 3.09 -14.04
CA ALA A 33 -14.79 4.35 -13.30
C ALA A 33 -13.89 5.42 -13.92
N LEU A 34 -12.87 5.03 -14.70
CA LEU A 34 -11.87 5.92 -15.28
C LEU A 34 -11.96 6.04 -16.82
N TYR A 35 -12.94 5.37 -17.44
CA TYR A 35 -13.01 5.13 -18.90
C TYR A 35 -12.95 6.39 -19.77
N GLU A 36 -13.50 7.50 -19.29
CA GLU A 36 -13.66 8.71 -20.13
C GLU A 36 -12.34 9.43 -20.46
N ASP A 37 -11.26 9.17 -19.68
CA ASP A 37 -10.03 9.98 -19.74
C ASP A 37 -8.73 9.17 -19.97
N ILE A 38 -8.82 7.87 -20.31
CA ILE A 38 -7.67 6.91 -20.32
C ILE A 38 -6.67 7.14 -21.49
N GLU A 39 -6.86 8.11 -22.35
CA GLU A 39 -6.14 8.15 -23.65
C GLU A 39 -4.64 8.53 -23.58
N GLN A 40 -4.10 9.01 -22.48
CA GLN A 40 -2.78 9.67 -22.49
C GLN A 40 -1.73 9.17 -21.47
N LEU A 41 -2.02 8.16 -20.62
CA LEU A 41 -1.15 7.74 -19.53
C LEU A 41 -0.84 6.24 -19.56
N GLU A 42 0.18 5.82 -18.80
CA GLU A 42 0.42 4.43 -18.44
C GLU A 42 -0.73 3.93 -17.53
N TRP A 43 -1.89 3.67 -18.12
CA TRP A 43 -3.14 3.28 -17.45
C TRP A 43 -2.96 2.14 -16.44
N PHE A 44 -2.01 1.24 -16.66
CA PHE A 44 -1.70 0.15 -15.73
C PHE A 44 -1.32 0.68 -14.34
N MET A 45 -0.61 1.80 -14.24
CA MET A 45 -0.21 2.38 -12.96
C MET A 45 -1.37 2.88 -12.11
N LEU A 46 -2.46 3.31 -12.75
CA LEU A 46 -3.67 3.78 -12.07
C LEU A 46 -4.43 2.65 -11.37
N PHE A 47 -4.28 1.41 -11.84
CA PHE A 47 -5.02 0.25 -11.33
C PHE A 47 -4.32 -0.45 -10.16
N ILE A 48 -3.01 -0.21 -9.95
CA ILE A 48 -2.22 -0.90 -8.92
C ILE A 48 -2.82 -0.70 -7.53
N VAL A 49 -3.05 0.55 -7.12
CA VAL A 49 -3.52 0.85 -5.76
C VAL A 49 -4.95 0.37 -5.49
N PRO A 50 -5.95 0.61 -6.38
CA PRO A 50 -7.29 0.05 -6.20
C PRO A 50 -7.32 -1.48 -6.07
N VAL A 51 -6.55 -2.17 -6.90
CA VAL A 51 -6.46 -3.64 -6.87
C VAL A 51 -5.81 -4.13 -5.58
N LEU A 52 -4.67 -3.55 -5.21
CA LEU A 52 -3.96 -3.92 -3.97
C LEU A 52 -4.79 -3.58 -2.74
N LEU A 53 -5.54 -2.47 -2.74
CA LEU A 53 -6.46 -2.11 -1.66
C LEU A 53 -7.52 -3.21 -1.48
N SER A 54 -8.15 -3.63 -2.55
CA SER A 54 -9.20 -4.67 -2.50
C SER A 54 -8.66 -6.00 -2.00
N VAL A 55 -7.51 -6.43 -2.50
CA VAL A 55 -6.86 -7.68 -2.10
C VAL A 55 -6.42 -7.63 -0.64
N SER A 56 -5.75 -6.54 -0.22
CA SER A 56 -5.28 -6.39 1.17
C SER A 56 -6.45 -6.36 2.15
N TRP A 57 -7.51 -5.65 1.81
CA TRP A 57 -8.72 -5.55 2.64
C TRP A 57 -9.44 -6.89 2.75
N TYR A 58 -9.55 -7.62 1.65
CA TYR A 58 -10.12 -8.96 1.63
C TYR A 58 -9.34 -9.94 2.51
N LEU A 59 -8.01 -9.98 2.34
CA LEU A 59 -7.15 -10.86 3.12
C LEU A 59 -7.15 -10.50 4.61
N PHE A 60 -7.12 -9.22 4.93
CA PHE A 60 -7.12 -8.73 6.30
C PHE A 60 -8.45 -9.03 7.02
N TYR A 61 -9.57 -9.13 6.29
CA TYR A 61 -10.86 -9.52 6.85
C TYR A 61 -10.80 -10.87 7.57
N PHE A 62 -9.99 -11.82 7.10
CA PHE A 62 -9.86 -13.13 7.73
C PHE A 62 -9.11 -13.11 9.07
N LEU A 63 -8.39 -12.03 9.38
CA LEU A 63 -7.70 -11.86 10.66
C LEU A 63 -8.65 -11.36 11.76
N PHE A 64 -9.82 -10.86 11.40
CA PHE A 64 -10.80 -10.36 12.37
C PHE A 64 -11.72 -11.46 12.91
N PRO A 65 -12.02 -11.44 14.23
CA PRO A 65 -13.06 -12.29 14.76
C PRO A 65 -14.42 -11.95 14.13
N GLY A 66 -15.12 -12.95 13.64
CA GLY A 66 -16.33 -12.84 12.83
C GLY A 66 -17.60 -12.28 13.51
N ARG A 67 -17.47 -11.28 14.40
CA ARG A 67 -18.60 -10.63 15.04
C ARG A 67 -19.32 -9.68 14.08
N TRP A 68 -20.64 -9.72 14.10
CA TRP A 68 -21.50 -8.90 13.23
C TRP A 68 -21.19 -7.39 13.36
N LEU A 69 -20.95 -6.94 14.57
CA LEU A 69 -20.70 -5.52 14.88
C LEU A 69 -19.41 -4.98 14.23
N THR A 70 -18.42 -5.83 13.93
CA THR A 70 -17.15 -5.44 13.30
C THR A 70 -17.25 -5.44 11.77
N ARG A 71 -18.20 -6.17 11.20
CA ARG A 71 -18.35 -6.28 9.74
C ARG A 71 -18.84 -4.99 9.09
N VAL A 72 -19.82 -4.33 9.71
CA VAL A 72 -20.42 -3.10 9.15
C VAL A 72 -19.40 -1.96 9.03
N PRO A 73 -18.68 -1.57 10.09
CA PRO A 73 -17.65 -0.53 9.97
C PRO A 73 -16.50 -0.95 9.04
N PHE A 74 -16.18 -2.24 8.98
CA PHE A 74 -15.13 -2.74 8.08
C PHE A 74 -15.53 -2.56 6.60
N VAL A 75 -16.76 -2.94 6.22
CA VAL A 75 -17.29 -2.76 4.86
C VAL A 75 -17.44 -1.27 4.52
N ALA A 76 -17.91 -0.45 5.46
CA ALA A 76 -17.99 0.99 5.28
C ALA A 76 -16.60 1.61 5.08
N GLY A 77 -15.61 1.20 5.88
CA GLY A 77 -14.22 1.62 5.73
C GLY A 77 -13.66 1.27 4.35
N TYR A 78 -13.92 0.04 3.85
CA TYR A 78 -13.52 -0.34 2.50
C TYR A 78 -14.17 0.54 1.43
N ALA A 79 -15.47 0.80 1.52
CA ALA A 79 -16.18 1.59 0.53
C ALA A 79 -15.65 3.04 0.46
N VAL A 80 -15.41 3.66 1.63
CA VAL A 80 -14.83 5.01 1.72
C VAL A 80 -13.40 5.03 1.18
N SER A 81 -12.58 4.05 1.56
CA SER A 81 -11.21 3.93 1.10
C SER A 81 -11.13 3.74 -0.42
N MET A 82 -11.97 2.88 -0.97
CA MET A 82 -12.04 2.62 -2.41
C MET A 82 -12.48 3.85 -3.18
N TYR A 83 -13.50 4.57 -2.68
CA TYR A 83 -13.94 5.82 -3.28
C TYR A 83 -12.82 6.87 -3.29
N ALA A 84 -12.10 7.04 -2.18
CA ALA A 84 -11.01 8.00 -2.08
C ALA A 84 -9.82 7.65 -3.02
N VAL A 85 -9.48 6.36 -3.13
CA VAL A 85 -8.42 5.89 -4.03
C VAL A 85 -8.82 6.06 -5.49
N LEU A 86 -10.06 5.75 -5.88
CA LEU A 86 -10.55 5.97 -7.24
C LEU A 86 -10.56 7.46 -7.59
N LEU A 87 -10.96 8.31 -6.64
CA LEU A 87 -10.90 9.77 -6.85
C LEU A 87 -9.47 10.26 -7.04
N ALA A 88 -8.51 9.77 -6.24
CA ALA A 88 -7.10 10.10 -6.42
C ALA A 88 -6.55 9.59 -7.77
N SER A 89 -6.93 8.38 -8.18
CA SER A 89 -6.55 7.83 -9.50
C SER A 89 -7.14 8.66 -10.65
N ASN A 90 -8.37 9.13 -10.51
CA ASN A 90 -9.01 10.01 -11.49
C ASN A 90 -8.31 11.38 -11.57
N ILE A 91 -7.89 11.93 -10.42
CA ILE A 91 -7.09 13.17 -10.39
C ILE A 91 -5.78 12.99 -11.15
N PHE A 92 -5.10 11.84 -11.02
CA PHE A 92 -3.89 11.57 -11.80
C PHE A 92 -4.18 11.39 -13.29
N ASN A 93 -5.32 10.82 -13.64
CA ASN A 93 -5.74 10.62 -15.02
C ASN A 93 -6.03 11.96 -15.75
N VAL A 94 -6.78 12.85 -15.09
CA VAL A 94 -7.15 14.19 -15.62
C VAL A 94 -6.08 15.24 -15.33
N GLY A 95 -5.28 15.04 -14.30
CA GLY A 95 -4.47 16.06 -13.62
C GLY A 95 -3.21 16.52 -14.35
N VAL A 96 -2.86 15.92 -15.50
CA VAL A 96 -1.67 16.31 -16.28
C VAL A 96 -1.73 17.78 -16.72
N GLU A 97 -2.90 18.41 -16.76
CA GLU A 97 -3.02 19.71 -17.37
C GLU A 97 -3.28 20.91 -16.45
N LYS A 98 -3.87 20.80 -15.26
CA LYS A 98 -4.57 22.02 -14.80
C LYS A 98 -4.49 22.46 -13.33
N ASN A 99 -4.21 21.68 -12.32
CA ASN A 99 -4.25 22.22 -10.96
C ASN A 99 -3.27 21.60 -9.98
N LEU A 100 -2.20 22.32 -9.67
CA LEU A 100 -1.16 21.90 -8.73
C LEU A 100 -1.71 21.59 -7.31
N GLN A 101 -2.76 22.27 -6.87
CA GLN A 101 -3.36 22.02 -5.55
C GLN A 101 -4.13 20.70 -5.54
N LEU A 102 -4.92 20.44 -6.59
CA LEU A 102 -5.69 19.22 -6.74
C LEU A 102 -4.77 18.00 -6.86
N TYR A 103 -3.70 18.12 -7.64
CA TYR A 103 -2.67 17.09 -7.76
C TYR A 103 -2.04 16.77 -6.40
N ARG A 104 -1.64 17.78 -5.62
CA ARG A 104 -1.06 17.55 -4.28
C ARG A 104 -2.03 16.85 -3.34
N ALA A 105 -3.31 17.21 -3.37
CA ALA A 105 -4.33 16.52 -2.59
C ALA A 105 -4.47 15.06 -3.02
N GLY A 106 -4.57 14.77 -4.31
CA GLY A 106 -4.62 13.42 -4.86
C GLY A 106 -3.40 12.58 -4.49
N PHE A 107 -2.20 13.19 -4.58
CA PHE A 107 -0.96 12.54 -4.16
C PHE A 107 -0.98 12.17 -2.66
N SER A 108 -1.38 13.09 -1.79
CA SER A 108 -1.42 12.86 -0.35
C SER A 108 -2.40 11.72 0.00
N VAL A 109 -3.57 11.69 -0.65
CA VAL A 109 -4.56 10.61 -0.49
C VAL A 109 -3.99 9.28 -0.98
N ASN A 110 -3.39 9.25 -2.17
CA ASN A 110 -2.78 8.04 -2.73
C ASN A 110 -1.67 7.49 -1.82
N TYR A 111 -0.77 8.34 -1.34
CA TYR A 111 0.32 7.95 -0.46
C TYR A 111 -0.16 7.43 0.90
N PHE A 112 -1.17 8.08 1.48
CA PHE A 112 -1.81 7.61 2.71
C PHE A 112 -2.41 6.21 2.52
N PHE A 113 -3.22 6.00 1.47
CA PHE A 113 -3.82 4.70 1.24
C PHE A 113 -2.83 3.62 0.83
N GLN A 114 -1.75 3.97 0.15
CA GLN A 114 -0.65 3.03 -0.05
C GLN A 114 -0.06 2.55 1.28
N THR A 115 0.16 3.45 2.23
CA THR A 115 0.66 3.08 3.56
C THR A 115 -0.32 2.17 4.31
N VAL A 116 -1.63 2.47 4.22
CA VAL A 116 -2.68 1.60 4.78
C VAL A 116 -2.67 0.22 4.12
N VAL A 117 -2.63 0.15 2.80
CA VAL A 117 -2.54 -1.12 2.05
C VAL A 117 -1.31 -1.91 2.48
N PHE A 118 -0.16 -1.24 2.59
CA PHE A 118 1.07 -1.87 3.03
C PHE A 118 0.95 -2.44 4.45
N PHE A 119 0.34 -1.69 5.38
CA PHE A 119 0.06 -2.15 6.74
C PHE A 119 -0.87 -3.36 6.77
N LEU A 120 -1.94 -3.36 5.97
CA LEU A 120 -2.87 -4.50 5.88
C LEU A 120 -2.16 -5.76 5.36
N PHE A 121 -1.38 -5.64 4.27
CA PHE A 121 -0.59 -6.75 3.76
C PHE A 121 0.44 -7.24 4.78
N SER A 122 1.10 -6.31 5.49
CA SER A 122 2.10 -6.66 6.50
C SER A 122 1.50 -7.51 7.62
N ASN A 123 0.29 -7.20 8.09
CA ASN A 123 -0.41 -8.04 9.07
C ASN A 123 -0.74 -9.42 8.52
N VAL A 124 -1.19 -9.50 7.26
CA VAL A 124 -1.51 -10.77 6.62
C VAL A 124 -0.24 -11.62 6.45
N ILE A 125 0.82 -11.05 5.87
CA ILE A 125 2.08 -11.77 5.61
C ILE A 125 2.70 -12.26 6.92
N SER A 126 2.72 -11.41 7.96
CA SER A 126 3.27 -11.79 9.27
C SER A 126 2.47 -12.90 9.97
N SER A 127 1.19 -13.06 9.65
CA SER A 127 0.33 -14.11 10.20
C SER A 127 0.68 -15.51 9.66
N PHE A 128 1.24 -15.60 8.46
CA PHE A 128 1.67 -16.87 7.86
C PHE A 128 2.96 -17.44 8.49
N ARG A 129 3.69 -16.63 9.27
CA ARG A 129 4.94 -17.05 9.94
C ARG A 129 5.95 -17.72 9.01
N TRP A 130 6.07 -17.23 7.80
CA TRP A 130 7.06 -17.72 6.85
C TRP A 130 8.49 -17.42 7.35
N GLY A 131 9.47 -18.13 6.80
CA GLY A 131 10.88 -17.90 7.16
C GLY A 131 11.32 -16.48 6.78
N PHE A 132 12.34 -15.98 7.49
CA PHE A 132 12.85 -14.61 7.35
C PHE A 132 13.21 -14.22 5.91
N LEU A 133 13.78 -15.15 5.12
CA LEU A 133 14.11 -14.91 3.71
C LEU A 133 12.85 -14.70 2.85
N ALA A 134 11.81 -15.51 3.08
CA ALA A 134 10.55 -15.38 2.36
C ALA A 134 9.88 -14.04 2.68
N ASN A 135 9.88 -13.63 3.94
CA ASN A 135 9.36 -12.32 4.35
C ASN A 135 10.11 -11.18 3.64
N GLY A 136 11.44 -11.18 3.66
CA GLY A 136 12.24 -10.16 2.98
C GLY A 136 11.93 -10.05 1.49
N LEU A 137 11.83 -11.18 0.80
CA LEU A 137 11.52 -11.23 -0.64
C LEU A 137 10.10 -10.72 -0.93
N ILE A 138 9.09 -11.16 -0.18
CA ILE A 138 7.69 -10.76 -0.40
C ILE A 138 7.51 -9.27 -0.14
N PHE A 139 8.08 -8.75 0.96
CA PHE A 139 8.05 -7.31 1.23
C PHE A 139 8.84 -6.50 0.21
N GLY A 140 9.96 -7.02 -0.28
CA GLY A 140 10.72 -6.39 -1.37
C GLY A 140 9.89 -6.26 -2.65
N VAL A 141 9.23 -7.34 -3.09
CA VAL A 141 8.37 -7.33 -4.28
C VAL A 141 7.18 -6.40 -4.10
N LEU A 142 6.48 -6.48 -2.96
CA LEU A 142 5.35 -5.61 -2.66
C LEU A 142 5.78 -4.13 -2.67
N THR A 143 6.90 -3.82 -2.01
CA THR A 143 7.47 -2.47 -1.99
C THR A 143 7.82 -1.98 -3.38
N PHE A 144 8.43 -2.84 -4.22
CA PHE A 144 8.78 -2.45 -5.57
C PHE A 144 7.57 -2.01 -6.38
N VAL A 145 6.49 -2.80 -6.35
CA VAL A 145 5.25 -2.49 -7.10
C VAL A 145 4.63 -1.19 -6.59
N MET A 146 4.54 -1.01 -5.28
CA MET A 146 3.91 0.18 -4.68
C MET A 146 4.77 1.43 -4.85
N ALA A 147 6.08 1.34 -4.62
CA ALA A 147 7.01 2.45 -4.82
C ALA A 147 7.10 2.85 -6.30
N LEU A 148 7.02 1.88 -7.23
CA LEU A 148 7.01 2.18 -8.66
C LEU A 148 5.81 3.07 -9.02
N GLN A 149 4.61 2.74 -8.53
CA GLN A 149 3.40 3.53 -8.75
C GLN A 149 3.51 4.91 -8.07
N LEU A 150 3.99 4.96 -6.82
CA LEU A 150 4.14 6.22 -6.09
C LEU A 150 5.11 7.19 -6.79
N LEU A 151 6.28 6.70 -7.18
CA LEU A 151 7.31 7.52 -7.81
C LEU A 151 6.96 7.88 -9.26
N TRP A 152 6.22 7.01 -9.96
CA TRP A 152 5.68 7.34 -11.28
C TRP A 152 4.67 8.50 -11.20
N SER A 153 3.86 8.55 -10.15
CA SER A 153 2.85 9.59 -9.99
C SER A 153 3.42 11.01 -9.84
N ILE A 154 4.75 11.19 -9.65
CA ILE A 154 5.39 12.50 -9.53
C ILE A 154 5.28 13.32 -10.84
N LYS A 155 5.57 12.68 -11.96
CA LYS A 155 5.66 13.35 -13.26
C LYS A 155 4.60 12.91 -14.26
N LEU A 156 3.85 11.85 -13.96
CA LEU A 156 2.78 11.28 -14.79
C LEU A 156 3.23 11.07 -16.25
N ASP A 157 4.46 10.60 -16.45
CA ASP A 157 5.02 10.39 -17.78
C ASP A 157 4.35 9.17 -18.47
N LEU A 158 4.26 9.25 -19.80
CA LEU A 158 3.79 8.15 -20.66
C LEU A 158 4.64 6.88 -20.55
N HIS A 159 5.89 6.99 -20.16
CA HIS A 159 6.81 5.87 -20.01
C HIS A 159 7.50 5.91 -18.66
N ILE A 160 7.65 4.76 -18.03
CA ILE A 160 8.36 4.64 -16.76
C ILE A 160 9.83 4.97 -16.98
N ARG A 161 10.28 6.11 -16.47
CA ARG A 161 11.68 6.52 -16.56
C ARG A 161 12.60 5.54 -15.84
N LYS A 162 13.82 5.42 -16.33
CA LYS A 162 14.86 4.60 -15.70
C LYS A 162 15.11 5.02 -14.25
N GLU A 163 15.08 6.32 -13.96
CA GLU A 163 15.26 6.89 -12.61
C GLU A 163 14.16 6.42 -11.65
N VAL A 164 12.90 6.45 -12.07
CA VAL A 164 11.76 5.98 -11.28
C VAL A 164 11.92 4.50 -10.92
N ARG A 165 12.28 3.67 -11.90
CA ARG A 165 12.49 2.24 -11.70
C ARG A 165 13.67 1.95 -10.78
N GLN A 166 14.77 2.68 -10.90
CA GLN A 166 15.94 2.51 -10.04
C GLN A 166 15.64 2.91 -8.60
N ASN A 167 14.98 4.05 -8.37
CA ASN A 167 14.62 4.49 -7.03
C ASN A 167 13.55 3.59 -6.39
N ALA A 168 12.61 3.05 -7.17
CA ALA A 168 11.67 2.03 -6.71
C ALA A 168 12.40 0.74 -6.27
N LEU A 169 13.44 0.34 -7.01
CA LEU A 169 14.26 -0.82 -6.66
C LEU A 169 15.07 -0.57 -5.37
N TYR A 170 15.66 0.61 -5.20
CA TYR A 170 16.36 0.97 -3.96
C TYR A 170 15.41 0.97 -2.76
N THR A 171 14.22 1.54 -2.92
CA THR A 171 13.18 1.49 -1.88
C THR A 171 12.82 0.04 -1.53
N ALA A 172 12.66 -0.81 -2.53
CA ALA A 172 12.33 -2.23 -2.36
C ALA A 172 13.41 -3.01 -1.61
N ILE A 173 14.68 -2.76 -1.93
CA ILE A 173 15.82 -3.40 -1.26
C ILE A 173 15.84 -2.97 0.21
N ILE A 174 15.81 -1.67 0.48
CA ILE A 174 15.88 -1.13 1.85
C ILE A 174 14.75 -1.67 2.72
N VAL A 175 13.51 -1.64 2.22
CA VAL A 175 12.34 -2.12 2.99
C VAL A 175 12.34 -3.64 3.10
N GLY A 176 12.73 -4.36 2.05
CA GLY A 176 12.86 -5.82 2.07
C GLY A 176 13.92 -6.30 3.07
N GLU A 177 15.10 -5.68 3.08
CA GLU A 177 16.15 -5.97 4.07
C GLU A 177 15.70 -5.60 5.49
N GLY A 178 15.04 -4.46 5.67
CA GLY A 178 14.44 -4.08 6.94
C GLY A 178 13.42 -5.09 7.45
N ALA A 179 12.52 -5.56 6.59
CA ALA A 179 11.55 -6.59 6.94
C ALA A 179 12.21 -7.94 7.27
N LEU A 180 13.27 -8.30 6.54
CA LEU A 180 14.07 -9.49 6.81
C LEU A 180 14.71 -9.41 8.21
N LEU A 181 15.39 -8.30 8.53
CA LEU A 181 16.04 -8.11 9.82
C LEU A 181 15.02 -8.11 10.99
N LEU A 182 13.90 -7.42 10.81
CA LEU A 182 12.82 -7.39 11.80
C LEU A 182 12.20 -8.77 12.03
N SER A 183 12.17 -9.63 11.01
CA SER A 183 11.66 -10.99 11.11
C SER A 183 12.50 -11.90 12.00
N LEU A 184 13.75 -11.53 12.29
CA LEU A 184 14.63 -12.25 13.22
C LEU A 184 14.37 -11.90 14.70
N LEU A 185 13.63 -10.82 14.96
CA LEU A 185 13.35 -10.35 16.32
C LEU A 185 12.09 -11.03 16.87
N PRO A 186 12.06 -11.39 18.17
CA PRO A 186 10.90 -11.96 18.83
C PRO A 186 9.88 -10.86 19.17
N ILE A 187 9.21 -10.32 18.16
CA ILE A 187 8.22 -9.25 18.30
C ILE A 187 6.82 -9.72 17.90
N PRO A 188 5.74 -9.17 18.50
CA PRO A 188 4.37 -9.44 18.09
C PRO A 188 4.12 -9.09 16.63
N SER A 189 3.34 -9.91 15.92
CA SER A 189 3.05 -9.72 14.49
C SER A 189 2.48 -8.33 14.16
N SER A 190 1.66 -7.76 15.06
CA SER A 190 1.09 -6.42 14.86
C SER A 190 2.15 -5.31 14.89
N ILE A 191 3.13 -5.41 15.80
CA ILE A 191 4.22 -4.45 15.91
C ILE A 191 5.20 -4.60 14.74
N TYR A 192 5.47 -5.84 14.34
CA TYR A 192 6.21 -6.12 13.12
C TYR A 192 5.55 -5.45 11.90
N ALA A 193 4.25 -5.69 11.71
CA ALA A 193 3.50 -5.12 10.59
C ALA A 193 3.50 -3.58 10.60
N LEU A 194 3.32 -2.97 11.77
CA LEU A 194 3.37 -1.52 11.94
C LEU A 194 4.76 -0.97 11.60
N THR A 195 5.82 -1.61 12.10
CA THR A 195 7.19 -1.17 11.89
C THR A 195 7.58 -1.23 10.41
N VAL A 196 7.24 -2.32 9.72
CA VAL A 196 7.53 -2.47 8.28
C VAL A 196 6.72 -1.46 7.45
N ALA A 197 5.46 -1.20 7.81
CA ALA A 197 4.64 -0.20 7.13
C ALA A 197 5.17 1.23 7.32
N VAL A 198 5.63 1.57 8.53
CA VAL A 198 6.28 2.87 8.80
C VAL A 198 7.62 2.97 8.09
N LEU A 199 8.40 1.89 8.01
CA LEU A 199 9.64 1.85 7.24
C LEU A 199 9.35 2.15 5.76
N TYR A 200 8.34 1.48 5.17
CA TYR A 200 7.90 1.79 3.82
C TYR A 200 7.52 3.26 3.66
N TYR A 201 6.66 3.78 4.55
CA TYR A 201 6.27 5.18 4.55
C TYR A 201 7.47 6.12 4.55
N CYS A 202 8.42 5.95 5.45
CA CYS A 202 9.56 6.83 5.55
C CYS A 202 10.49 6.75 4.33
N VAL A 203 10.82 5.53 3.87
CA VAL A 203 11.75 5.34 2.74
C VAL A 203 11.12 5.80 1.43
N ALA A 204 9.86 5.42 1.16
CA ALA A 204 9.15 5.85 -0.04
C ALA A 204 8.96 7.38 -0.08
N GLY A 205 8.65 8.00 1.06
CA GLY A 205 8.53 9.46 1.16
C GLY A 205 9.86 10.19 0.96
N LEU A 206 10.97 9.68 1.49
CA LEU A 206 12.29 10.25 1.23
C LEU A 206 12.66 10.15 -0.25
N MET A 207 12.40 9.01 -0.89
CA MET A 207 12.65 8.84 -2.33
C MET A 207 11.76 9.72 -3.19
N TYR A 208 10.50 9.93 -2.78
CA TYR A 208 9.62 10.89 -3.41
C TYR A 208 10.20 12.31 -3.39
N HIS A 209 10.60 12.81 -2.21
CA HIS A 209 11.19 14.14 -2.08
C HIS A 209 12.54 14.26 -2.80
N HIS A 210 13.30 13.18 -2.90
CA HIS A 210 14.54 13.14 -3.67
C HIS A 210 14.28 13.34 -5.17
N LEU A 211 13.28 12.65 -5.73
CA LEU A 211 12.91 12.75 -7.15
C LEU A 211 12.19 14.06 -7.50
N ASP A 212 11.44 14.65 -6.55
CA ASP A 212 10.78 15.96 -6.72
C ASP A 212 11.76 17.14 -6.54
N GLU A 213 13.05 16.86 -6.32
CA GLU A 213 14.12 17.86 -6.07
C GLU A 213 13.82 18.80 -4.89
N ARG A 214 13.00 18.35 -3.93
CA ARG A 214 12.52 19.10 -2.77
C ARG A 214 12.92 18.45 -1.45
N LEU A 215 14.15 17.94 -1.36
CA LEU A 215 14.70 17.45 -0.11
C LEU A 215 15.00 18.62 0.82
N PHE A 216 14.00 19.02 1.59
CA PHE A 216 14.20 20.00 2.68
C PHE A 216 14.64 19.30 3.96
N GLN A 217 15.49 19.95 4.72
CA GLN A 217 15.91 19.46 6.04
C GLN A 217 14.73 19.21 6.99
N SER A 218 13.63 19.94 6.83
CA SER A 218 12.39 19.73 7.59
C SER A 218 11.76 18.37 7.31
N ALA A 219 11.62 17.97 6.04
CA ALA A 219 11.07 16.68 5.67
C ALA A 219 11.93 15.51 6.19
N MET A 220 13.25 15.61 6.06
CA MET A 220 14.15 14.60 6.63
C MET A 220 14.00 14.45 8.15
N ARG A 221 13.85 15.57 8.88
CA ARG A 221 13.64 15.54 10.33
C ARG A 221 12.32 14.86 10.70
N GLU A 222 11.23 15.11 9.97
CA GLU A 222 9.94 14.47 10.20
C GLU A 222 10.01 12.95 10.06
N TYR A 223 10.62 12.44 8.99
CA TYR A 223 10.78 10.99 8.79
C TYR A 223 11.71 10.37 9.84
N LEU A 224 12.79 11.05 10.24
CA LEU A 224 13.66 10.57 11.30
C LEU A 224 12.97 10.52 12.67
N VAL A 225 12.11 11.50 12.98
CA VAL A 225 11.31 11.47 14.22
C VAL A 225 10.33 10.30 14.20
N ILE A 226 9.64 10.06 13.08
CA ILE A 226 8.72 8.94 12.94
C ILE A 226 9.46 7.59 13.11
N LEU A 227 10.61 7.43 12.45
CA LEU A 227 11.45 6.25 12.63
C LEU A 227 11.95 6.09 14.07
N GLY A 228 12.28 7.18 14.74
CA GLY A 228 12.68 7.17 16.15
C GLY A 228 11.54 6.69 17.06
N VAL A 229 10.33 7.20 16.86
CA VAL A 229 9.14 6.80 17.64
C VAL A 229 8.85 5.32 17.47
N ILE A 230 8.84 4.82 16.22
CA ILE A 230 8.59 3.39 15.97
C ILE A 230 9.73 2.51 16.51
N GLY A 231 10.98 2.99 16.45
CA GLY A 231 12.13 2.32 17.06
C GLY A 231 12.01 2.18 18.57
N ILE A 232 11.52 3.21 19.27
CA ILE A 232 11.22 3.15 20.71
C ILE A 232 10.10 2.13 20.99
N LEU A 233 9.01 2.16 20.22
CA LEU A 233 7.92 1.19 20.38
C LEU A 233 8.41 -0.24 20.15
N LEU A 234 9.25 -0.44 19.15
CA LEU A 234 9.85 -1.75 18.86
C LEU A 234 10.72 -2.21 20.02
N PHE A 235 11.57 -1.34 20.56
CA PHE A 235 12.44 -1.64 21.70
C PHE A 235 11.62 -2.03 22.95
N LEU A 236 10.55 -1.29 23.24
CA LEU A 236 9.65 -1.56 24.36
C LEU A 236 8.85 -2.86 24.18
N SER A 237 8.66 -3.30 22.94
CA SER A 237 7.91 -4.53 22.65
C SER A 237 8.77 -5.78 22.64
N LEU A 238 10.08 -5.65 22.65
CA LEU A 238 10.98 -6.79 22.84
C LEU A 238 10.73 -7.37 24.22
N SER A 239 10.21 -8.59 24.25
CA SER A 239 10.08 -9.35 25.50
C SER A 239 11.46 -9.81 25.94
N TRP A 240 11.98 -9.16 26.93
CA TRP A 240 13.23 -9.55 27.64
C TRP A 240 12.98 -10.79 28.48
#